data_8d63bb423a5154383be55391d8591427
#
_entry.id   8d63bb423a5154383be55391d8591427
#
_cell.length_a   1.000
_cell.length_b   1.000
_cell.length_c   1.000
_cell.angle_alpha   90.00
_cell.angle_beta   90.00
_cell.angle_gamma   90.00
#
_symmetry.space_group_name_H-M   'P 1'
#
loop_
_entity.id
_entity.type
_entity.pdbx_description
1 polymer ?
#
loop_
_entity_poly.entity_id
_entity_poly.type
_entity_poly.pdbx_seq_one_letter_code
_entity_poly.pdbx_strand_id
1 'polypeptide(L)'
;AIQEYDVYTPGQDFLFTSKDNMFVAWKVGEPVTMMQYIRKTMLQYQKEWLNGLTLTTWAQNENNEAAGTLRYDRYNADGTLTNLKSFTNTELGAQLRFAPGERAYNGREGKNSLFNLSKDAPVFKLSHQMGLKNVLGGDFNYNHTEISAEKRIWLSSFGHIDALVTAGKVWDKVPFPLLIMPNTNQSITIQPQAFNMMRALEFVSDQYVSFYFTYYMKGWILNRIPGVKWLRLREVISFSGFYGGLTDKNNPALDPTGLYRFPEGTSPMGRTPYLEASVGLENIFKILRIDYYRRLTYLDQPNIKKGGVRIALRFSF
;
A
#
# COMPACT_ATOMS: atom_id res chain seq x y z
N ALA A 1 9.81 11.19 -18.49
CA ALA A 1 10.28 9.80 -18.50
C ALA A 1 11.01 9.50 -17.19
N ILE A 2 10.81 8.33 -16.64
CA ILE A 2 11.46 7.86 -15.42
C ILE A 2 12.19 6.58 -15.77
N GLN A 3 13.43 6.44 -15.29
CA GLN A 3 14.18 5.21 -15.32
C GLN A 3 14.68 4.95 -13.90
N GLU A 4 14.32 3.80 -13.36
CA GLU A 4 14.68 3.38 -12.00
C GLU A 4 15.31 2.00 -12.02
N TYR A 5 16.26 1.80 -11.11
CA TYR A 5 16.78 0.50 -10.75
C TYR A 5 16.85 0.42 -9.24
N ASP A 6 15.99 -0.37 -8.64
CA ASP A 6 15.85 -0.44 -7.19
C ASP A 6 15.50 -1.85 -6.71
N VAL A 7 15.49 -2.04 -5.40
CA VAL A 7 15.21 -3.30 -4.74
C VAL A 7 13.91 -3.19 -3.95
N TYR A 8 12.96 -4.05 -4.26
CA TYR A 8 11.65 -4.08 -3.61
C TYR A 8 11.30 -5.48 -3.10
N THR A 9 10.39 -5.55 -2.15
CA THR A 9 9.62 -6.77 -1.89
C THR A 9 8.39 -6.75 -2.81
N PRO A 10 8.02 -7.85 -3.47
CA PRO A 10 6.84 -7.87 -4.33
C PRO A 10 5.59 -7.32 -3.64
N GLY A 11 4.84 -6.46 -4.32
CA GLY A 11 3.65 -5.82 -3.79
C GLY A 11 3.86 -4.78 -2.69
N GLN A 12 5.10 -4.33 -2.46
CA GLN A 12 5.42 -3.35 -1.42
C GLN A 12 5.99 -2.06 -2.02
N ASP A 13 5.22 -0.97 -1.99
CA ASP A 13 5.65 0.32 -2.54
C ASP A 13 6.52 1.14 -1.57
N PHE A 14 6.57 0.75 -0.28
CA PHE A 14 7.08 1.62 0.79
C PHE A 14 8.42 1.21 1.40
N LEU A 15 9.05 0.14 0.95
CA LEU A 15 10.24 -0.36 1.66
C LEU A 15 11.39 0.66 1.72
N PHE A 16 11.48 1.55 0.73
CA PHE A 16 12.57 2.52 0.63
C PHE A 16 12.14 3.93 0.19
N THR A 17 10.86 4.20 -0.04
CA THR A 17 10.40 5.41 -0.71
C THR A 17 9.99 6.57 0.19
N SER A 18 9.90 6.39 1.51
CA SER A 18 9.64 7.53 2.40
C SER A 18 10.93 8.35 2.57
N LYS A 19 11.11 9.34 1.73
CA LYS A 19 12.23 10.30 1.78
C LYS A 19 12.17 11.22 3.02
N ASP A 20 11.05 11.22 3.74
CA ASP A 20 10.74 12.24 4.75
C ASP A 20 11.10 11.81 6.17
N ASN A 21 11.60 10.58 6.38
CA ASN A 21 11.86 10.11 7.73
C ASN A 21 13.07 9.15 7.78
N MET A 22 14.16 9.61 8.38
CA MET A 22 15.38 8.83 8.56
C MET A 22 15.16 7.51 9.34
N PHE A 23 14.10 7.42 10.15
CA PHE A 23 13.79 6.22 10.94
C PHE A 23 13.11 5.11 10.14
N VAL A 24 12.75 5.34 8.87
CA VAL A 24 12.18 4.30 7.99
C VAL A 24 13.12 3.11 7.83
N ALA A 25 14.42 3.35 7.87
CA ALA A 25 15.44 2.31 7.81
C ALA A 25 15.43 1.37 9.03
N TRP A 26 14.89 1.80 10.18
CA TRP A 26 14.83 0.97 11.37
C TRP A 26 13.69 -0.04 11.23
N LYS A 27 14.06 -1.28 10.98
CA LYS A 27 13.10 -2.39 10.84
C LYS A 27 12.70 -2.94 12.20
N VAL A 28 11.41 -3.24 12.33
CA VAL A 28 10.82 -3.83 13.55
C VAL A 28 10.24 -5.18 13.16
N GLY A 29 10.98 -6.23 13.33
CA GLY A 29 10.50 -7.55 12.97
C GLY A 29 11.58 -8.41 12.34
N GLU A 30 11.15 -9.48 11.68
CA GLU A 30 12.06 -10.33 10.92
C GLU A 30 12.57 -9.57 9.69
N PRO A 31 13.83 -9.79 9.31
CA PRO A 31 14.37 -9.22 8.07
C PRO A 31 13.54 -9.66 6.87
N VAL A 32 13.18 -8.73 6.01
CA VAL A 32 12.56 -9.06 4.73
C VAL A 32 13.67 -9.58 3.81
N THR A 33 13.65 -10.89 3.53
CA THR A 33 14.64 -11.54 2.68
C THR A 33 14.13 -11.81 1.27
N MET A 34 12.81 -11.77 1.06
CA MET A 34 12.18 -11.97 -0.24
C MET A 34 12.14 -10.65 -0.98
N MET A 35 13.08 -10.43 -1.87
CA MET A 35 13.28 -9.18 -2.59
C MET A 35 13.32 -9.43 -4.10
N GLN A 36 13.14 -8.38 -4.87
CA GLN A 36 13.35 -8.38 -6.31
C GLN A 36 14.09 -7.12 -6.74
N TYR A 37 15.00 -7.25 -7.71
CA TYR A 37 15.54 -6.12 -8.42
C TYR A 37 14.58 -5.72 -9.52
N ILE A 38 14.18 -4.45 -9.53
CA ILE A 38 13.32 -3.90 -10.56
C ILE A 38 14.11 -2.94 -11.42
N ARG A 39 14.15 -3.20 -12.72
CA ARG A 39 14.56 -2.22 -13.73
C ARG A 39 13.31 -1.72 -14.42
N LYS A 40 12.98 -0.46 -14.20
CA LYS A 40 11.76 0.17 -14.69
C LYS A 40 12.07 1.31 -15.62
N THR A 41 11.42 1.33 -16.77
CA THR A 41 11.36 2.48 -17.69
C THR A 41 9.90 2.87 -17.85
N MET A 42 9.58 4.13 -17.58
CA MET A 42 8.21 4.61 -17.59
C MET A 42 8.11 5.95 -18.32
N LEU A 43 7.13 6.06 -19.18
CA LEU A 43 6.67 7.31 -19.78
C LEU A 43 5.30 7.64 -19.21
N GLN A 44 5.17 8.80 -18.62
CA GLN A 44 3.92 9.26 -17.99
C GLN A 44 3.50 10.59 -18.56
N TYR A 45 2.20 10.74 -18.83
CA TYR A 45 1.54 11.99 -19.18
C TYR A 45 0.43 12.27 -18.18
N GLN A 46 0.41 13.50 -17.64
CA GLN A 46 -0.63 13.95 -16.72
C GLN A 46 -1.26 15.23 -17.25
N LYS A 47 -2.59 15.25 -17.21
CA LYS A 47 -3.39 16.44 -17.54
C LYS A 47 -4.36 16.72 -16.40
N GLU A 48 -4.35 17.96 -15.95
CA GLU A 48 -5.23 18.46 -14.90
C GLU A 48 -6.22 19.46 -15.48
N TRP A 49 -7.43 19.41 -14.98
CA TRP A 49 -8.49 20.39 -15.31
C TRP A 49 -8.88 21.14 -14.04
N LEU A 50 -9.28 22.40 -14.20
CA LEU A 50 -9.61 23.31 -13.08
C LEU A 50 -10.82 22.87 -12.25
N ASN A 51 -11.59 21.90 -12.69
CA ASN A 51 -12.73 21.33 -11.97
C ASN A 51 -12.35 20.20 -10.98
N GLY A 52 -11.08 19.99 -10.72
CA GLY A 52 -10.57 18.94 -9.84
C GLY A 52 -10.43 17.57 -10.50
N LEU A 53 -10.56 17.50 -11.82
CA LEU A 53 -10.34 16.28 -12.60
C LEU A 53 -8.87 16.22 -13.05
N THR A 54 -8.24 15.06 -12.87
CA THR A 54 -6.88 14.78 -13.35
C THR A 54 -6.86 13.43 -14.06
N LEU A 55 -6.34 13.41 -15.27
CA LEU A 55 -6.05 12.17 -16.00
C LEU A 55 -4.54 11.95 -16.00
N THR A 56 -4.12 10.79 -15.56
CA THR A 56 -2.74 10.31 -15.67
C THR A 56 -2.72 9.06 -16.53
N THR A 57 -1.89 9.04 -17.55
CA THR A 57 -1.66 7.86 -18.40
C THR A 57 -0.18 7.50 -18.37
N TRP A 58 0.13 6.22 -18.44
CA TRP A 58 1.52 5.76 -18.48
C TRP A 58 1.69 4.55 -19.38
N ALA A 59 2.90 4.43 -19.89
CA ALA A 59 3.43 3.22 -20.49
C ALA A 59 4.71 2.86 -19.74
N GLN A 60 4.80 1.64 -19.26
CA GLN A 60 5.98 1.18 -18.52
C GLN A 60 6.45 -0.20 -18.98
N ASN A 61 7.75 -0.40 -18.85
CA ASN A 61 8.39 -1.69 -19.02
C ASN A 61 9.24 -1.95 -17.78
N GLU A 62 9.00 -3.07 -17.14
CA GLU A 62 9.69 -3.49 -15.92
C GLU A 62 10.30 -4.87 -16.13
N ASN A 63 11.57 -5.01 -15.83
CA ASN A 63 12.21 -6.31 -15.66
C ASN A 63 12.40 -6.56 -14.17
N ASN A 64 11.83 -7.68 -13.69
CA ASN A 64 11.80 -8.08 -12.29
C ASN A 64 12.69 -9.31 -12.11
N GLU A 65 13.79 -9.19 -11.40
CA GLU A 65 14.74 -10.27 -11.12
C GLU A 65 14.63 -10.71 -9.66
N ALA A 66 14.46 -12.02 -9.41
CA ALA A 66 14.36 -12.57 -8.07
C ALA A 66 15.66 -12.37 -7.29
N ALA A 67 15.57 -11.93 -6.04
CA ALA A 67 16.70 -11.66 -5.15
C ALA A 67 16.45 -12.18 -3.73
N GLY A 68 17.53 -12.39 -2.98
CA GLY A 68 17.45 -12.96 -1.64
C GLY A 68 16.90 -14.38 -1.65
N THR A 69 15.85 -14.60 -0.85
CA THR A 69 15.18 -15.91 -0.76
C THR A 69 13.99 -16.06 -1.72
N LEU A 70 13.62 -15.01 -2.44
CA LEU A 70 12.55 -15.07 -3.43
C LEU A 70 12.94 -15.98 -4.60
N ARG A 71 11.97 -16.76 -5.09
CA ARG A 71 12.13 -17.63 -6.26
C ARG A 71 10.91 -17.51 -7.17
N TYR A 72 11.13 -17.56 -8.48
CA TYR A 72 10.08 -17.61 -9.49
C TYR A 72 10.03 -19.03 -10.06
N ASP A 73 9.52 -19.98 -9.25
CA ASP A 73 9.37 -21.37 -9.64
C ASP A 73 8.04 -21.53 -10.39
N ARG A 74 8.11 -21.64 -11.72
CA ARG A 74 6.94 -21.77 -12.61
C ARG A 74 6.54 -23.22 -12.76
N TYR A 75 5.26 -23.51 -12.58
CA TYR A 75 4.68 -24.82 -12.92
C TYR A 75 4.54 -24.99 -14.44
N ASN A 76 5.12 -26.05 -14.96
CA ASN A 76 4.96 -26.47 -16.35
C ASN A 76 3.69 -27.32 -16.54
N ALA A 77 3.31 -27.59 -17.79
CA ALA A 77 2.14 -28.42 -18.12
C ALA A 77 2.26 -29.87 -17.61
N ASP A 78 3.47 -30.37 -17.45
CA ASP A 78 3.80 -31.70 -16.92
C ASP A 78 3.87 -31.77 -15.39
N GLY A 79 3.58 -30.67 -14.72
CA GLY A 79 3.66 -30.54 -13.25
C GLY A 79 5.07 -30.31 -12.70
N THR A 80 6.10 -30.27 -13.55
CA THR A 80 7.47 -29.93 -13.10
C THR A 80 7.62 -28.44 -12.82
N LEU A 81 8.63 -28.08 -12.03
CA LEU A 81 8.96 -26.69 -11.73
C LEU A 81 10.18 -26.25 -12.53
N THR A 82 10.08 -25.07 -13.15
CA THR A 82 11.21 -24.38 -13.77
C THR A 82 11.48 -23.11 -13.01
N ASN A 83 12.68 -22.95 -12.46
CA ASN A 83 13.10 -21.71 -11.82
C ASN A 83 13.44 -20.67 -12.88
N LEU A 84 12.76 -19.53 -12.83
CA LEU A 84 13.01 -18.38 -13.70
C LEU A 84 13.82 -17.35 -12.90
N LYS A 85 14.85 -16.79 -13.55
CA LYS A 85 15.67 -15.75 -12.94
C LYS A 85 14.90 -14.41 -12.86
N SER A 86 14.16 -14.11 -13.92
CA SER A 86 13.42 -12.86 -14.06
C SER A 86 12.19 -13.03 -14.93
N PHE A 87 11.30 -12.05 -14.89
CA PHE A 87 10.23 -11.86 -15.86
C PHE A 87 10.12 -10.40 -16.24
N THR A 88 9.55 -10.11 -17.39
CA THR A 88 9.32 -8.75 -17.88
C THR A 88 7.82 -8.45 -17.89
N ASN A 89 7.46 -7.31 -17.34
CA ASN A 89 6.10 -6.77 -17.40
C ASN A 89 6.08 -5.49 -18.24
N THR A 90 5.33 -5.51 -19.34
CA THR A 90 5.06 -4.32 -20.15
C THR A 90 3.60 -3.94 -19.95
N GLU A 91 3.35 -2.69 -19.60
CA GLU A 91 2.05 -2.24 -19.14
C GLU A 91 1.69 -0.88 -19.72
N LEU A 92 0.42 -0.73 -20.08
CA LEU A 92 -0.24 0.55 -20.32
C LEU A 92 -1.27 0.78 -19.23
N GLY A 93 -1.32 1.99 -18.69
CA GLY A 93 -2.28 2.32 -17.66
C GLY A 93 -2.86 3.71 -17.81
N ALA A 94 -4.04 3.88 -17.20
CA ALA A 94 -4.72 5.16 -17.07
C ALA A 94 -5.34 5.27 -15.68
N GLN A 95 -5.24 6.44 -15.07
CA GLN A 95 -5.89 6.78 -13.81
C GLN A 95 -6.66 8.08 -13.97
N LEU A 96 -7.93 8.05 -13.61
CA LEU A 96 -8.78 9.21 -13.47
C LEU A 96 -8.90 9.54 -11.98
N ARG A 97 -8.49 10.75 -11.60
CA ARG A 97 -8.62 11.30 -10.26
C ARG A 97 -9.63 12.44 -10.29
N PHE A 98 -10.61 12.40 -9.40
CA PHE A 98 -11.60 13.46 -9.23
C PHE A 98 -11.63 13.95 -7.78
N ALA A 99 -11.32 15.23 -7.58
CA ALA A 99 -11.24 15.87 -6.28
C ALA A 99 -12.01 17.21 -6.29
N PRO A 100 -13.35 17.18 -6.25
CA PRO A 100 -14.17 18.39 -6.33
C PRO A 100 -13.95 19.30 -5.12
N GLY A 101 -13.72 20.58 -5.39
CA GLY A 101 -13.48 21.58 -4.35
C GLY A 101 -12.08 21.53 -3.72
N GLU A 102 -11.15 20.78 -4.29
CA GLU A 102 -9.75 20.81 -3.88
C GLU A 102 -9.15 22.18 -4.18
N ARG A 103 -8.53 22.78 -3.18
CA ARG A 103 -7.81 24.06 -3.35
C ARG A 103 -6.34 23.76 -3.65
N ALA A 104 -5.96 23.99 -4.89
CA ALA A 104 -4.58 23.88 -5.33
C ALA A 104 -3.89 25.25 -5.29
N TYR A 105 -2.65 25.29 -4.85
CA TYR A 105 -1.81 26.47 -4.94
C TYR A 105 -0.80 26.27 -6.08
N ASN A 106 -0.88 27.12 -7.10
CA ASN A 106 0.13 27.17 -8.14
C ASN A 106 1.35 27.94 -7.60
N GLY A 107 2.38 27.21 -7.22
CA GLY A 107 3.69 27.80 -6.93
C GLY A 107 4.25 28.48 -8.19
N ARG A 108 4.80 29.67 -8.04
CA ARG A 108 5.21 30.62 -9.10
C ARG A 108 6.40 30.16 -9.96
N GLU A 109 6.90 28.98 -9.82
CA GLU A 109 8.03 28.46 -10.59
C GLU A 109 7.65 27.18 -11.31
N GLY A 110 7.13 27.27 -12.52
CA GLY A 110 7.25 26.35 -13.66
C GLY A 110 7.19 24.83 -13.45
N LYS A 111 7.01 24.35 -12.24
CA LYS A 111 6.75 22.95 -11.88
C LYS A 111 5.35 22.86 -11.35
N ASN A 112 4.47 22.24 -12.12
CA ASN A 112 3.09 21.94 -11.80
C ASN A 112 3.00 20.92 -10.66
N SER A 113 3.43 21.27 -9.45
CA SER A 113 3.11 20.51 -8.26
C SER A 113 1.98 21.22 -7.55
N LEU A 114 0.77 20.72 -7.73
CA LEU A 114 -0.39 21.12 -6.94
C LEU A 114 -0.16 20.67 -5.50
N PHE A 115 0.20 21.60 -4.63
CA PHE A 115 0.19 21.33 -3.19
C PHE A 115 -1.25 21.38 -2.72
N ASN A 116 -1.77 20.24 -2.30
CA ASN A 116 -3.08 20.17 -1.67
C ASN A 116 -3.00 20.84 -0.28
N LEU A 117 -3.54 22.06 -0.19
CA LEU A 117 -3.55 22.82 1.07
C LEU A 117 -4.60 22.33 2.06
N SER A 118 -5.61 21.61 1.64
CA SER A 118 -6.62 21.04 2.52
C SER A 118 -7.00 19.63 2.09
N LYS A 119 -6.87 18.67 3.01
CA LYS A 119 -7.36 17.28 2.81
C LYS A 119 -8.90 17.17 2.93
N ASP A 120 -9.62 18.29 2.83
CA ASP A 120 -11.06 18.33 3.09
C ASP A 120 -11.88 17.89 1.89
N ALA A 121 -11.37 18.09 0.68
CA ALA A 121 -12.01 17.63 -0.53
C ALA A 121 -12.03 16.09 -0.58
N PRO A 122 -13.14 15.46 -0.96
CA PRO A 122 -13.15 14.04 -1.26
C PRO A 122 -12.29 13.78 -2.49
N VAL A 123 -11.54 12.70 -2.49
CA VAL A 123 -10.72 12.28 -3.63
C VAL A 123 -11.17 10.90 -4.07
N PHE A 124 -11.61 10.80 -5.32
CA PHE A 124 -11.94 9.54 -5.96
C PHE A 124 -10.90 9.23 -7.03
N LYS A 125 -10.44 7.98 -7.09
CA LYS A 125 -9.53 7.53 -8.14
C LYS A 125 -10.09 6.26 -8.76
N LEU A 126 -10.00 6.17 -10.07
CA LEU A 126 -10.26 4.96 -10.85
C LEU A 126 -9.03 4.73 -11.70
N SER A 127 -8.38 3.59 -11.58
CA SER A 127 -7.26 3.20 -12.41
C SER A 127 -7.54 1.89 -13.14
N HIS A 128 -7.03 1.79 -14.34
CA HIS A 128 -7.04 0.58 -15.13
C HIS A 128 -5.69 0.38 -15.79
N GLN A 129 -5.16 -0.85 -15.70
CA GLN A 129 -3.86 -1.25 -16.22
C GLN A 129 -4.04 -2.48 -17.11
N MET A 130 -3.31 -2.52 -18.21
CA MET A 130 -3.28 -3.64 -19.15
C MET A 130 -1.84 -4.09 -19.34
N GLY A 131 -1.55 -5.32 -18.97
CA GLY A 131 -0.31 -5.99 -19.32
C GLY A 131 -0.32 -6.44 -20.79
N LEU A 132 0.78 -6.25 -21.48
CA LEU A 132 0.94 -6.53 -22.91
C LEU A 132 2.01 -7.58 -23.14
N LYS A 133 1.59 -8.80 -23.47
CA LYS A 133 2.49 -9.89 -23.82
C LYS A 133 3.13 -9.66 -25.18
N ASN A 134 4.41 -10.03 -25.32
CA ASN A 134 5.23 -9.90 -26.52
C ASN A 134 5.53 -8.44 -26.96
N VAL A 135 5.14 -7.44 -26.19
CA VAL A 135 5.50 -6.04 -26.41
C VAL A 135 6.70 -5.72 -25.53
N LEU A 136 7.80 -5.24 -26.10
CA LEU A 136 9.07 -4.93 -25.39
C LEU A 136 9.52 -6.06 -24.43
N GLY A 137 9.27 -7.31 -24.81
CA GLY A 137 9.62 -8.48 -24.01
C GLY A 137 8.64 -8.83 -22.89
N GLY A 138 7.45 -8.21 -22.85
CA GLY A 138 6.41 -8.53 -21.85
C GLY A 138 5.98 -9.98 -21.88
N ASP A 139 5.88 -10.60 -20.71
CA ASP A 139 5.56 -12.04 -20.57
C ASP A 139 4.07 -12.32 -20.39
N PHE A 140 3.29 -11.33 -19.93
CA PHE A 140 1.91 -11.52 -19.47
C PHE A 140 0.92 -10.58 -20.13
N ASN A 141 -0.29 -11.12 -20.44
CA ASN A 141 -1.49 -10.32 -20.71
C ASN A 141 -2.35 -10.32 -19.46
N TYR A 142 -2.76 -9.15 -18.99
CA TYR A 142 -3.69 -9.03 -17.88
C TYR A 142 -4.40 -7.68 -17.88
N ASN A 143 -5.49 -7.62 -17.14
CA ASN A 143 -6.21 -6.41 -16.83
C ASN A 143 -6.32 -6.27 -15.32
N HIS A 144 -6.01 -5.10 -14.79
CA HIS A 144 -6.16 -4.76 -13.39
C HIS A 144 -6.95 -3.46 -13.26
N THR A 145 -8.00 -3.48 -12.47
CA THR A 145 -8.84 -2.31 -12.20
C THR A 145 -8.84 -2.03 -10.71
N GLU A 146 -8.66 -0.76 -10.33
CA GLU A 146 -8.69 -0.33 -8.94
C GLU A 146 -9.51 0.95 -8.82
N ILE A 147 -10.29 1.04 -7.75
CA ILE A 147 -11.04 2.24 -7.35
C ILE A 147 -10.71 2.59 -5.91
N SER A 148 -10.53 3.87 -5.62
CA SER A 148 -10.34 4.34 -4.26
C SER A 148 -11.12 5.62 -3.97
N ALA A 149 -11.49 5.77 -2.70
CA ALA A 149 -12.16 6.95 -2.17
C ALA A 149 -11.47 7.39 -0.87
N GLU A 150 -10.99 8.62 -0.83
CA GLU A 150 -10.36 9.23 0.33
C GLU A 150 -11.15 10.46 0.76
N LYS A 151 -11.37 10.63 2.08
CA LYS A 151 -12.09 11.77 2.62
C LYS A 151 -11.66 12.06 4.05
N ARG A 152 -11.45 13.34 4.37
CA ARG A 152 -11.44 13.83 5.75
C ARG A 152 -12.85 14.20 6.18
N ILE A 153 -13.28 13.67 7.31
CA ILE A 153 -14.61 13.91 7.91
C ILE A 153 -14.40 14.68 9.20
N TRP A 154 -14.84 15.92 9.25
CA TRP A 154 -14.76 16.76 10.42
C TRP A 154 -15.90 16.46 11.40
N LEU A 155 -15.57 16.26 12.66
CA LEU A 155 -16.50 16.02 13.75
C LEU A 155 -16.61 17.24 14.68
N SER A 156 -16.54 18.44 14.11
CA SER A 156 -16.56 19.70 14.85
C SER A 156 -15.45 19.76 15.93
N SER A 157 -15.81 20.00 17.18
CA SER A 157 -14.87 20.07 18.32
C SER A 157 -14.25 18.72 18.69
N PHE A 158 -14.79 17.60 18.20
CA PHE A 158 -14.29 16.26 18.49
C PHE A 158 -13.13 15.83 17.57
N GLY A 159 -12.71 16.68 16.63
CA GLY A 159 -11.59 16.40 15.73
C GLY A 159 -12.02 15.96 14.35
N HIS A 160 -11.28 15.01 13.72
CA HIS A 160 -11.59 14.54 12.37
C HIS A 160 -11.18 13.06 12.18
N ILE A 161 -11.83 12.43 11.22
CA ILE A 161 -11.47 11.10 10.74
C ILE A 161 -10.89 11.23 9.33
N ASP A 162 -9.70 10.70 9.11
CA ASP A 162 -9.18 10.45 7.77
C ASP A 162 -9.59 9.03 7.37
N ALA A 163 -10.31 8.91 6.27
CA ALA A 163 -10.84 7.65 5.75
C ALA A 163 -10.35 7.41 4.33
N LEU A 164 -9.83 6.22 4.08
CA LEU A 164 -9.48 5.71 2.75
C LEU A 164 -10.10 4.32 2.59
N VAL A 165 -10.78 4.10 1.48
CA VAL A 165 -11.26 2.79 1.06
C VAL A 165 -10.76 2.53 -0.36
N THR A 166 -10.24 1.35 -0.60
CA THR A 166 -9.76 0.93 -1.92
C THR A 166 -10.31 -0.45 -2.23
N ALA A 167 -10.71 -0.66 -3.47
CA ALA A 167 -11.11 -1.97 -4.00
C ALA A 167 -10.45 -2.20 -5.36
N GLY A 168 -10.02 -3.42 -5.61
CA GLY A 168 -9.36 -3.75 -6.87
C GLY A 168 -9.56 -5.19 -7.29
N LYS A 169 -9.33 -5.44 -8.59
CA LYS A 169 -9.43 -6.76 -9.19
C LYS A 169 -8.49 -6.93 -10.36
N VAL A 170 -7.75 -8.03 -10.33
CA VAL A 170 -7.02 -8.60 -11.47
C VAL A 170 -7.95 -9.58 -12.19
N TRP A 171 -8.22 -9.31 -13.45
CA TRP A 171 -9.26 -10.04 -14.22
C TRP A 171 -8.74 -11.33 -14.85
N ASP A 172 -7.44 -11.43 -15.03
CA ASP A 172 -6.82 -12.53 -15.80
C ASP A 172 -6.03 -13.47 -14.90
N LYS A 173 -5.54 -14.59 -15.50
CA LYS A 173 -4.64 -15.52 -14.85
C LYS A 173 -3.23 -14.95 -14.89
N VAL A 174 -2.63 -14.70 -13.71
CA VAL A 174 -1.29 -14.12 -13.58
C VAL A 174 -0.50 -14.80 -12.46
N PRO A 175 0.85 -14.82 -12.53
CA PRO A 175 1.68 -15.31 -11.45
C PRO A 175 1.64 -14.35 -10.25
N PHE A 176 2.02 -14.86 -9.05
CA PHE A 176 1.90 -14.13 -7.79
C PHE A 176 2.53 -12.73 -7.77
N PRO A 177 3.64 -12.42 -8.47
CA PRO A 177 4.18 -11.06 -8.41
C PRO A 177 3.28 -9.99 -9.05
N LEU A 178 2.32 -10.40 -9.88
CA LEU A 178 1.31 -9.53 -10.51
C LEU A 178 -0.05 -9.59 -9.80
N LEU A 179 -0.18 -10.41 -8.76
CA LEU A 179 -1.35 -10.44 -7.88
C LEU A 179 -1.29 -9.32 -6.84
N ILE A 180 -2.41 -9.08 -6.21
CA ILE A 180 -2.55 -8.04 -5.18
C ILE A 180 -2.03 -8.58 -3.85
N MET A 181 -1.06 -7.88 -3.30
CA MET A 181 -0.52 -8.11 -1.97
C MET A 181 -0.68 -6.83 -1.14
N PRO A 182 -1.22 -6.94 0.09
CA PRO A 182 -1.39 -5.76 0.94
C PRO A 182 -0.06 -5.09 1.25
N ASN A 183 -0.03 -3.75 1.22
CA ASN A 183 1.13 -2.99 1.68
C ASN A 183 1.35 -3.20 3.18
N THR A 184 2.57 -3.52 3.58
CA THR A 184 2.93 -3.79 4.97
C THR A 184 4.03 -2.86 5.46
N ASN A 185 3.94 -2.45 6.71
CA ASN A 185 4.95 -1.62 7.33
C ASN A 185 5.92 -2.45 8.18
N GLN A 186 7.13 -2.60 7.70
CA GLN A 186 8.22 -3.27 8.41
C GLN A 186 9.13 -2.29 9.18
N SER A 187 8.87 -0.98 9.08
CA SER A 187 9.62 0.06 9.78
C SER A 187 9.05 0.34 11.17
N ILE A 188 9.87 0.92 12.05
CA ILE A 188 9.41 1.47 13.33
C ILE A 188 8.51 2.70 13.14
N THR A 189 8.57 3.35 11.98
CA THR A 189 7.78 4.54 11.70
C THR A 189 6.36 4.23 11.28
N ILE A 190 5.42 5.11 11.60
CA ILE A 190 4.05 5.02 11.12
C ILE A 190 4.04 5.30 9.62
N GLN A 191 3.63 4.31 8.82
CA GLN A 191 3.42 4.45 7.38
C GLN A 191 1.92 4.55 7.10
N PRO A 192 1.47 5.63 6.43
CA PRO A 192 0.08 5.71 5.99
C PRO A 192 -0.22 4.61 4.96
N GLN A 193 -1.45 4.10 4.96
CA GLN A 193 -1.92 3.13 3.98
C GLN A 193 -1.12 1.82 3.92
N ALA A 194 -0.53 1.42 5.05
CA ALA A 194 0.18 0.16 5.21
C ALA A 194 -0.24 -0.54 6.49
N PHE A 195 -0.31 -1.88 6.47
CA PHE A 195 -0.61 -2.69 7.64
C PHE A 195 0.63 -2.85 8.51
N ASN A 196 0.51 -2.53 9.80
CA ASN A 196 1.64 -2.44 10.72
C ASN A 196 1.96 -3.76 11.42
N MET A 197 1.00 -4.71 11.45
CA MET A 197 1.14 -6.00 12.13
C MET A 197 1.07 -7.18 11.15
N MET A 198 0.88 -6.92 9.84
CA MET A 198 0.93 -7.92 8.79
C MET A 198 2.36 -8.14 8.32
N ARG A 199 2.74 -9.37 7.99
CA ARG A 199 4.03 -9.67 7.37
C ARG A 199 4.00 -9.33 5.89
N ALA A 200 5.14 -8.99 5.32
CA ALA A 200 5.29 -8.87 3.88
C ALA A 200 4.97 -10.23 3.22
N LEU A 201 4.24 -10.19 2.10
CA LEU A 201 3.82 -11.38 1.34
C LEU A 201 2.96 -12.39 2.13
N GLU A 202 2.33 -11.99 3.24
CA GLU A 202 1.51 -12.90 4.05
C GLU A 202 0.25 -13.35 3.30
N PHE A 203 -0.42 -12.43 2.62
CA PHE A 203 -1.64 -12.69 1.86
C PHE A 203 -1.48 -12.31 0.40
N VAL A 204 -2.12 -13.10 -0.46
CA VAL A 204 -2.20 -12.89 -1.90
C VAL A 204 -3.66 -13.00 -2.36
N SER A 205 -4.07 -12.11 -3.27
CA SER A 205 -5.46 -11.99 -3.73
C SER A 205 -5.49 -11.55 -5.20
N ASP A 206 -6.53 -11.87 -5.92
CA ASP A 206 -6.81 -11.28 -7.24
C ASP A 206 -7.98 -10.28 -7.21
N GLN A 207 -8.68 -10.21 -6.08
CA GLN A 207 -9.68 -9.18 -5.80
C GLN A 207 -9.66 -8.82 -4.33
N TYR A 208 -9.89 -7.54 -4.01
CA TYR A 208 -9.80 -7.08 -2.64
C TYR A 208 -10.63 -5.83 -2.35
N VAL A 209 -10.88 -5.63 -1.08
CA VAL A 209 -11.30 -4.36 -0.48
C VAL A 209 -10.40 -4.10 0.73
N SER A 210 -9.85 -2.91 0.82
CA SER A 210 -9.10 -2.44 1.98
C SER A 210 -9.65 -1.12 2.50
N PHE A 211 -9.48 -0.88 3.79
CA PHE A 211 -9.83 0.39 4.39
C PHE A 211 -8.82 0.79 5.46
N TYR A 212 -8.64 2.10 5.60
CA TYR A 212 -7.82 2.75 6.62
C TYR A 212 -8.60 3.92 7.20
N PHE A 213 -8.91 3.85 8.48
CA PHE A 213 -9.55 4.91 9.24
C PHE A 213 -8.62 5.38 10.34
N THR A 214 -8.37 6.69 10.42
CA THR A 214 -7.60 7.28 11.51
C THR A 214 -8.38 8.45 12.10
N TYR A 215 -8.77 8.32 13.36
CA TYR A 215 -9.48 9.33 14.13
C TYR A 215 -8.51 10.14 14.98
N TYR A 216 -8.44 11.42 14.70
CA TYR A 216 -7.65 12.43 15.43
C TYR A 216 -8.58 13.20 16.37
N MET A 217 -8.54 12.88 17.67
CA MET A 217 -9.46 13.43 18.69
C MET A 217 -9.08 14.81 19.19
N LYS A 218 -7.90 15.34 18.80
CA LYS A 218 -7.41 16.68 19.15
C LYS A 218 -7.35 16.96 20.65
N GLY A 219 -7.17 15.96 21.50
CA GLY A 219 -7.10 16.10 22.95
C GLY A 219 -8.47 16.21 23.64
N TRP A 220 -9.51 15.72 22.98
CA TRP A 220 -10.88 15.79 23.51
C TRP A 220 -11.04 15.14 24.88
N ILE A 221 -10.35 14.06 25.18
CA ILE A 221 -10.37 13.38 26.47
C ILE A 221 -9.27 13.94 27.38
N LEU A 222 -7.99 13.84 26.96
CA LEU A 222 -6.85 14.11 27.81
C LEU A 222 -6.74 15.59 28.25
N ASN A 223 -7.15 16.52 27.40
CA ASN A 223 -7.11 17.95 27.76
C ASN A 223 -8.19 18.37 28.76
N ARG A 224 -9.13 17.45 29.12
CA ARG A 224 -10.11 17.66 30.19
C ARG A 224 -9.65 17.14 31.56
N ILE A 225 -8.59 16.34 31.61
CA ILE A 225 -8.05 15.74 32.81
C ILE A 225 -7.13 16.77 33.49
N PRO A 226 -7.42 17.19 34.73
CA PRO A 226 -6.53 18.10 35.49
C PRO A 226 -5.13 17.49 35.61
N GLY A 227 -4.08 18.28 35.41
CA GLY A 227 -2.69 17.82 35.39
C GLY A 227 -2.23 17.35 34.00
N VAL A 228 -3.00 16.54 33.30
CA VAL A 228 -2.64 16.04 31.96
C VAL A 228 -2.80 17.10 30.87
N LYS A 229 -3.76 18.02 31.02
CA LYS A 229 -4.02 19.12 30.07
C LYS A 229 -2.79 19.98 29.75
N TRP A 230 -1.85 20.07 30.68
CA TRP A 230 -0.61 20.83 30.49
C TRP A 230 0.32 20.23 29.44
N LEU A 231 0.24 18.90 29.24
CA LEU A 231 1.04 18.21 28.26
C LEU A 231 0.51 18.41 26.84
N ARG A 232 -0.73 18.90 26.69
CA ARG A 232 -1.42 19.14 25.39
C ARG A 232 -1.38 17.93 24.46
N LEU A 233 -1.41 16.74 25.05
CA LEU A 233 -1.44 15.48 24.29
C LEU A 233 -2.73 15.38 23.48
N ARG A 234 -2.65 14.68 22.35
CA ARG A 234 -3.79 14.45 21.47
C ARG A 234 -3.91 12.95 21.20
N GLU A 235 -5.08 12.42 21.42
CA GLU A 235 -5.38 11.02 21.18
C GLU A 235 -5.58 10.75 19.69
N VAL A 236 -5.10 9.61 19.25
CA VAL A 236 -5.31 9.09 17.89
C VAL A 236 -5.73 7.63 17.99
N ILE A 237 -6.74 7.25 17.25
CA ILE A 237 -7.19 5.86 17.12
C ILE A 237 -7.19 5.52 15.63
N SER A 238 -6.61 4.35 15.27
CA SER A 238 -6.67 3.87 13.90
C SER A 238 -7.32 2.50 13.84
N PHE A 239 -8.03 2.24 12.75
CA PHE A 239 -8.62 0.95 12.44
C PHE A 239 -8.44 0.67 10.95
N SER A 240 -7.82 -0.46 10.63
CA SER A 240 -7.50 -0.83 9.27
C SER A 240 -7.90 -2.28 9.00
N GLY A 241 -8.32 -2.56 7.79
CA GLY A 241 -8.66 -3.91 7.39
C GLY A 241 -8.45 -4.17 5.91
N PHE A 242 -8.27 -5.45 5.61
CA PHE A 242 -8.13 -5.98 4.26
C PHE A 242 -8.94 -7.26 4.13
N TYR A 243 -9.72 -7.34 3.08
CA TYR A 243 -10.43 -8.55 2.71
C TYR A 243 -10.15 -8.87 1.25
N GLY A 244 -9.46 -9.98 1.03
CA GLY A 244 -9.05 -10.44 -0.29
C GLY A 244 -9.64 -11.79 -0.62
N GLY A 245 -9.89 -12.02 -1.91
CA GLY A 245 -10.25 -13.31 -2.48
C GLY A 245 -9.24 -13.72 -3.54
N LEU A 246 -9.04 -15.01 -3.71
CA LEU A 246 -8.24 -15.58 -4.79
C LEU A 246 -9.10 -16.59 -5.55
N THR A 247 -9.30 -16.34 -6.84
CA THR A 247 -10.02 -17.26 -7.72
C THR A 247 -9.17 -18.49 -8.05
N ASP A 248 -9.83 -19.60 -8.36
CA ASP A 248 -9.17 -20.90 -8.62
C ASP A 248 -8.11 -20.80 -9.72
N LYS A 249 -8.35 -20.01 -10.77
CA LYS A 249 -7.42 -19.80 -11.87
C LYS A 249 -6.09 -19.14 -11.47
N ASN A 250 -6.06 -18.41 -10.37
CA ASN A 250 -4.87 -17.74 -9.82
C ASN A 250 -4.28 -18.48 -8.61
N ASN A 251 -4.89 -19.62 -8.24
CA ASN A 251 -4.41 -20.44 -7.15
C ASN A 251 -3.58 -21.61 -7.68
N PRO A 252 -2.24 -21.63 -7.51
CA PRO A 252 -1.39 -22.71 -8.00
C PRO A 252 -1.65 -24.08 -7.36
N ALA A 253 -2.40 -24.14 -6.24
CA ALA A 253 -2.85 -25.40 -5.66
C ALA A 253 -4.02 -26.03 -6.42
N LEU A 254 -4.79 -25.24 -7.19
CA LEU A 254 -5.97 -25.69 -7.94
C LEU A 254 -5.74 -25.69 -9.44
N ASP A 255 -5.09 -24.69 -10.00
CA ASP A 255 -4.76 -24.56 -11.42
C ASP A 255 -3.29 -24.08 -11.58
N PRO A 256 -2.31 -24.99 -11.42
CA PRO A 256 -0.90 -24.63 -11.35
C PRO A 256 -0.31 -24.15 -12.67
N THR A 257 -0.80 -24.63 -13.82
CA THR A 257 -0.14 -24.48 -15.13
C THR A 257 0.16 -23.00 -15.46
N GLY A 258 1.43 -22.69 -15.65
CA GLY A 258 1.90 -21.34 -16.00
C GLY A 258 1.99 -20.36 -14.84
N LEU A 259 1.47 -20.72 -13.66
CA LEU A 259 1.62 -19.92 -12.44
C LEU A 259 2.97 -20.18 -11.77
N TYR A 260 3.35 -19.26 -10.89
CA TYR A 260 4.51 -19.44 -10.02
C TYR A 260 4.07 -19.98 -8.65
N ARG A 261 4.90 -20.85 -8.10
CA ARG A 261 4.73 -21.33 -6.74
C ARG A 261 4.74 -20.13 -5.77
N PHE A 262 3.80 -20.11 -4.82
CA PHE A 262 3.79 -19.07 -3.78
C PHE A 262 5.04 -19.18 -2.91
N PRO A 263 5.62 -18.03 -2.52
CA PRO A 263 6.68 -17.99 -1.53
C PRO A 263 6.25 -18.63 -0.21
N GLU A 264 7.21 -19.10 0.56
CA GLU A 264 6.95 -19.67 1.87
C GLU A 264 6.29 -18.65 2.81
N GLY A 265 5.22 -19.06 3.47
CA GLY A 265 4.43 -18.20 4.35
C GLY A 265 3.41 -17.30 3.65
N THR A 266 3.30 -17.37 2.32
CA THR A 266 2.25 -16.70 1.52
C THR A 266 1.06 -17.64 1.35
N SER A 267 -0.14 -17.12 1.61
CA SER A 267 -1.38 -17.90 1.43
C SER A 267 -2.53 -17.03 0.94
N PRO A 268 -3.52 -17.62 0.24
CA PRO A 268 -4.80 -16.97 0.03
C PRO A 268 -5.47 -16.65 1.36
N MET A 269 -6.26 -15.58 1.40
CA MET A 269 -7.09 -15.30 2.57
C MET A 269 -8.24 -16.29 2.68
N GLY A 270 -8.61 -16.60 3.92
CA GLY A 270 -9.85 -17.31 4.22
C GLY A 270 -11.09 -16.39 4.18
N ARG A 271 -12.18 -16.84 4.80
CA ARG A 271 -13.44 -16.05 4.88
C ARG A 271 -13.39 -14.89 5.87
N THR A 272 -12.37 -14.83 6.71
CA THR A 272 -12.21 -13.79 7.74
C THR A 272 -11.36 -12.65 7.18
N PRO A 273 -11.77 -11.38 7.30
CA PRO A 273 -10.92 -10.25 6.94
C PRO A 273 -9.73 -10.13 7.90
N TYR A 274 -8.61 -9.63 7.38
CA TYR A 274 -7.53 -9.15 8.24
C TYR A 274 -7.92 -7.83 8.87
N LEU A 275 -7.74 -7.70 10.18
CA LEU A 275 -8.07 -6.49 10.93
C LEU A 275 -6.95 -6.14 11.90
N GLU A 276 -6.63 -4.86 11.99
CA GLU A 276 -5.77 -4.29 13.03
C GLU A 276 -6.29 -2.94 13.52
N ALA A 277 -5.99 -2.62 14.76
CA ALA A 277 -6.32 -1.34 15.37
C ALA A 277 -5.12 -0.77 16.11
N SER A 278 -5.12 0.55 16.30
CA SER A 278 -4.14 1.21 17.15
C SER A 278 -4.76 2.26 18.05
N VAL A 279 -4.08 2.49 19.17
CA VAL A 279 -4.28 3.66 20.02
C VAL A 279 -2.95 4.40 20.15
N GLY A 280 -2.98 5.70 20.06
CA GLY A 280 -1.76 6.51 20.06
C GLY A 280 -1.94 7.87 20.68
N LEU A 281 -0.81 8.47 20.95
CA LEU A 281 -0.67 9.83 21.46
C LEU A 281 0.21 10.64 20.51
N GLU A 282 -0.27 11.78 20.08
CA GLU A 282 0.50 12.76 19.33
C GLU A 282 0.73 14.04 20.16
N ASN A 283 1.58 14.91 19.63
CA ASN A 283 2.00 16.14 20.28
C ASN A 283 2.86 15.92 21.54
N ILE A 284 3.48 14.76 21.68
CA ILE A 284 4.46 14.48 22.72
C ILE A 284 5.68 15.36 22.42
N PHE A 285 6.03 16.26 23.36
CA PHE A 285 7.06 17.30 23.18
C PHE A 285 6.88 18.14 21.89
N LYS A 286 5.63 18.26 21.37
CA LYS A 286 5.25 18.98 20.14
C LYS A 286 5.72 18.35 18.82
N ILE A 287 6.46 17.25 18.86
CA ILE A 287 7.10 16.67 17.66
C ILE A 287 6.86 15.16 17.48
N LEU A 288 6.50 14.47 18.54
CA LEU A 288 6.48 13.01 18.51
C LEU A 288 5.04 12.48 18.60
N ARG A 289 4.77 11.44 17.81
CA ARG A 289 3.59 10.58 17.91
C ARG A 289 4.07 9.16 18.18
N ILE A 290 3.38 8.46 19.09
CA ILE A 290 3.61 7.06 19.45
C ILE A 290 2.28 6.34 19.39
N ASP A 291 2.19 5.27 18.61
CA ASP A 291 1.00 4.43 18.46
C ASP A 291 1.34 2.99 18.87
N TYR A 292 0.44 2.37 19.63
CA TYR A 292 0.47 0.93 19.86
C TYR A 292 -0.56 0.26 18.95
N TYR A 293 -0.08 -0.60 18.05
CA TYR A 293 -0.88 -1.39 17.12
C TYR A 293 -1.16 -2.76 17.69
N ARG A 294 -2.36 -3.28 17.43
CA ARG A 294 -2.80 -4.62 17.79
C ARG A 294 -3.45 -5.27 16.57
N ARG A 295 -2.96 -6.47 16.23
CA ARG A 295 -3.60 -7.38 15.27
C ARG A 295 -4.82 -8.03 15.92
N LEU A 296 -5.95 -8.06 15.23
CA LEU A 296 -7.23 -8.53 15.78
C LEU A 296 -7.66 -9.88 15.21
N THR A 297 -7.21 -10.25 14.02
CA THR A 297 -7.56 -11.49 13.32
C THR A 297 -6.32 -12.27 12.89
N TYR A 298 -6.49 -13.54 12.50
CA TYR A 298 -5.38 -14.44 12.12
C TYR A 298 -4.29 -14.55 13.19
N LEU A 299 -4.73 -14.70 14.46
CA LEU A 299 -3.82 -14.69 15.62
C LEU A 299 -3.07 -16.01 15.83
N ASP A 300 -3.47 -17.07 15.13
CA ASP A 300 -2.95 -18.44 15.31
C ASP A 300 -1.89 -18.82 14.24
N GLN A 301 -1.58 -17.89 13.33
CA GLN A 301 -0.53 -18.13 12.34
C GLN A 301 0.88 -18.14 12.98
N PRO A 302 1.80 -18.96 12.48
CA PRO A 302 3.15 -19.02 13.01
C PRO A 302 3.91 -17.70 12.74
N ASN A 303 4.83 -17.36 13.65
CA ASN A 303 5.77 -16.24 13.52
C ASN A 303 5.12 -14.87 13.30
N ILE A 304 3.92 -14.63 13.86
CA ILE A 304 3.25 -13.34 13.79
C ILE A 304 3.50 -12.48 15.03
N LYS A 305 3.56 -11.17 14.82
CA LYS A 305 3.50 -10.19 15.90
C LYS A 305 2.05 -9.78 16.15
N LYS A 306 1.55 -10.04 17.37
CA LYS A 306 0.18 -9.68 17.76
C LYS A 306 0.03 -8.21 18.12
N GLY A 307 1.12 -7.51 18.43
CA GLY A 307 1.14 -6.09 18.75
C GLY A 307 2.53 -5.49 18.67
N GLY A 308 2.59 -4.18 18.55
CA GLY A 308 3.87 -3.47 18.44
C GLY A 308 3.71 -1.95 18.48
N VAL A 309 4.78 -1.27 18.79
CA VAL A 309 4.82 0.18 18.84
C VAL A 309 5.35 0.73 17.53
N ARG A 310 4.76 1.83 17.07
CA ARG A 310 5.24 2.64 15.94
C ARG A 310 5.35 4.10 16.38
N ILE A 311 6.28 4.81 15.79
CA ILE A 311 6.53 6.23 16.07
C ILE A 311 6.43 7.06 14.79
N ALA A 312 6.13 8.34 14.94
CA ALA A 312 6.24 9.30 13.85
C ALA A 312 6.74 10.64 14.38
N LEU A 313 7.57 11.32 13.61
CA LEU A 313 7.90 12.72 13.84
C LEU A 313 6.88 13.58 13.09
N ARG A 314 6.16 14.43 13.83
CA ARG A 314 5.21 15.39 13.31
C ARG A 314 5.45 16.74 13.96
N PHE A 315 5.87 17.71 13.18
CA PHE A 315 5.95 19.08 13.62
C PHE A 315 4.55 19.69 13.55
N SER A 316 3.94 20.00 14.72
CA SER A 316 2.68 20.75 14.79
C SER A 316 3.01 22.19 15.17
N PHE A 317 2.90 23.08 14.22
CA PHE A 317 3.02 24.52 14.41
C PHE A 317 1.68 25.12 14.83
#